data_00100d267a8a87779c3a7614989d1672
#
_entry.id   00100d267a8a87779c3a7614989d1672
#
_cell.length_a   1.000
_cell.length_b   1.000
_cell.length_c   1.000
_cell.angle_alpha   90.00
_cell.angle_beta   90.00
_cell.angle_gamma   90.00
#
_symmetry.space_group_name_H-M   'P 1'
#
loop_
_entity.id
_entity.type
_entity.pdbx_description
1 polymer ?
#
loop_
_entity_poly.entity_id
_entity_poly.type
_entity_poly.pdbx_seq_one_letter_code
_entity_poly.pdbx_strand_id
1 'polypeptide(L)'
;MVEHGYVLGGEQSGHIIFSKHATTGDGMLTAIMLMEVILEKKQSLHALCEGMKMYPQYLENVRVSDKKAVTENPAVQKKKQEIEEELAGNGRIILRESGTEPVIRVMAEADSDELCRKYVGRWLR
;
A
#
# COMPACT_ATOMS: atom_id res chain seq x y z
N MET A 1 10.80 6.31 3.71
CA MET A 1 10.94 7.04 5.00
C MET A 1 12.31 7.69 5.13
N VAL A 2 13.39 6.94 5.07
CA VAL A 2 14.76 7.45 5.30
C VAL A 2 15.11 8.58 4.32
N GLU A 3 14.89 8.38 3.04
CA GLU A 3 15.20 9.33 1.97
C GLU A 3 14.54 10.71 2.15
N HIS A 4 13.31 10.74 2.67
CA HIS A 4 12.53 11.97 2.84
C HIS A 4 12.41 12.41 4.31
N GLY A 5 13.09 11.75 5.25
CA GLY A 5 13.05 12.09 6.66
C GLY A 5 11.69 11.89 7.35
N TYR A 6 10.81 11.04 6.80
CA TYR A 6 9.52 10.78 7.43
C TYR A 6 9.66 10.05 8.76
N VAL A 7 8.95 10.54 9.77
CA VAL A 7 9.02 10.03 11.15
C VAL A 7 7.98 8.97 11.47
N LEU A 8 6.94 8.85 10.65
CA LEU A 8 5.88 7.87 10.77
C LEU A 8 5.70 7.16 9.44
N GLY A 9 5.63 5.84 9.47
CA GLY A 9 5.30 5.01 8.31
C GLY A 9 4.46 3.83 8.73
N GLY A 10 3.66 3.32 7.80
CA GLY A 10 2.82 2.17 8.08
C GLY A 10 2.35 1.46 6.84
N GLU A 11 1.93 0.22 7.03
CA GLU A 11 1.31 -0.62 6.02
C GLU A 11 -0.08 -1.05 6.49
N GLN A 12 -0.96 -1.38 5.56
CA GLN A 12 -2.30 -1.89 5.86
C GLN A 12 -2.27 -3.20 6.68
N SER A 13 -1.16 -3.93 6.62
CA SER A 13 -0.90 -5.11 7.45
C SER A 13 -0.82 -4.81 8.96
N GLY A 14 -0.86 -3.54 9.37
CA GLY A 14 -0.70 -3.12 10.76
C GLY A 14 0.75 -2.96 11.20
N HIS A 15 1.70 -3.01 10.27
CA HIS A 15 3.12 -2.76 10.56
C HIS A 15 3.36 -1.25 10.58
N ILE A 16 3.58 -0.68 11.77
CA ILE A 16 3.76 0.77 11.96
C ILE A 16 5.15 1.04 12.51
N ILE A 17 5.83 2.04 11.93
CA ILE A 17 7.18 2.45 12.29
C ILE A 17 7.17 3.89 12.79
N PHE A 18 7.66 4.11 13.99
CA PHE A 18 7.95 5.42 14.57
C PHE A 18 9.46 5.63 14.55
N SER A 19 10.00 6.21 13.48
CA SER A 19 11.45 6.26 13.23
C SER A 19 12.25 7.05 14.29
N LYS A 20 11.59 7.87 15.09
CA LYS A 20 12.20 8.55 16.24
C LYS A 20 12.49 7.60 17.41
N HIS A 21 11.84 6.45 17.47
CA HIS A 21 11.91 5.50 18.58
C HIS A 21 12.51 4.16 18.15
N ALA A 22 12.21 3.70 16.93
CA ALA A 22 12.67 2.41 16.41
C ALA A 22 12.81 2.46 14.88
N THR A 23 13.71 1.65 14.34
CA THR A 23 13.94 1.53 12.89
C THR A 23 13.05 0.46 12.23
N THR A 24 12.28 -0.25 13.03
CA THR A 24 11.36 -1.32 12.60
C THR A 24 10.01 -1.14 13.25
N GLY A 25 9.00 -1.82 12.73
CA GLY A 25 7.67 -1.85 13.35
C GLY A 25 7.70 -2.55 14.70
N ASP A 26 6.98 -1.99 15.65
CA ASP A 26 6.81 -2.50 17.01
C ASP A 26 5.35 -2.31 17.45
N GLY A 27 4.65 -3.44 17.66
CA GLY A 27 3.24 -3.42 18.02
C GLY A 27 2.98 -2.87 19.44
N MET A 28 3.92 -3.10 20.38
CA MET A 28 3.79 -2.56 21.74
C MET A 28 4.00 -1.05 21.76
N LEU A 29 5.04 -0.56 21.08
CA LEU A 29 5.27 0.86 20.89
C LEU A 29 4.07 1.52 20.21
N THR A 30 3.55 0.91 19.15
CA THR A 30 2.37 1.41 18.44
C THR A 30 1.15 1.52 19.36
N ALA A 31 0.90 0.52 20.21
CA ALA A 31 -0.19 0.57 21.18
C ALA A 31 -0.02 1.69 22.20
N ILE A 32 1.18 1.88 22.72
CA ILE A 32 1.49 2.96 23.68
C ILE A 32 1.29 4.34 23.03
N MET A 33 1.85 4.56 21.85
CA MET A 33 1.71 5.82 21.10
C MET A 33 0.24 6.13 20.80
N LEU A 34 -0.56 5.10 20.45
CA LEU A 34 -2.00 5.28 20.20
C LEU A 34 -2.75 5.63 21.50
N MET A 35 -2.44 4.98 22.62
CA MET A 35 -3.04 5.33 23.91
C MET A 35 -2.70 6.76 24.35
N GLU A 36 -1.46 7.20 24.10
CA GLU A 36 -1.05 8.58 24.38
C GLU A 36 -1.89 9.58 23.59
N VAL A 37 -2.11 9.35 22.30
CA VAL A 37 -2.98 10.19 21.45
C VAL A 37 -4.42 10.22 21.98
N ILE A 38 -4.98 9.07 22.35
CA ILE A 38 -6.35 8.98 22.90
C ILE A 38 -6.48 9.80 24.20
N LEU A 39 -5.50 9.71 25.08
CA LEU A 39 -5.47 10.46 26.35
C LEU A 39 -5.28 11.95 26.12
N GLU A 40 -4.37 12.34 25.23
CA GLU A 40 -4.11 13.75 24.90
C GLU A 40 -5.34 14.42 24.27
N LYS A 41 -5.95 13.75 23.28
CA LYS A 41 -7.13 14.27 22.56
C LYS A 41 -8.42 14.12 23.34
N LYS A 42 -8.45 13.28 24.39
CA LYS A 42 -9.65 12.96 25.18
C LYS A 42 -10.83 12.48 24.32
N GLN A 43 -10.51 11.74 23.27
CA GLN A 43 -11.47 11.21 22.28
C GLN A 43 -11.32 9.71 22.16
N SER A 44 -12.41 9.03 21.79
CA SER A 44 -12.34 7.62 21.45
C SER A 44 -11.60 7.40 20.11
N LEU A 45 -11.04 6.21 19.92
CA LEU A 45 -10.39 5.86 18.65
C LEU A 45 -11.37 5.99 17.47
N HIS A 46 -12.63 5.64 17.67
CA HIS A 46 -13.67 5.82 16.65
C HIS A 46 -13.80 7.28 16.22
N ALA A 47 -13.90 8.21 17.18
CA ALA A 47 -13.98 9.63 16.89
C ALA A 47 -12.71 10.20 16.20
N LEU A 48 -11.53 9.66 16.57
CA LEU A 48 -10.27 10.05 15.93
C LEU A 48 -10.16 9.58 14.48
N CYS A 49 -10.88 8.51 14.12
CA CYS A 49 -10.93 7.97 12.76
C CYS A 49 -12.12 8.50 11.95
N GLU A 50 -12.97 9.35 12.54
CA GLU A 50 -14.12 9.90 11.84
C GLU A 50 -13.69 10.73 10.63
N GLY A 51 -14.31 10.49 9.49
CA GLY A 51 -13.97 11.14 8.21
C GLY A 51 -12.81 10.47 7.45
N MET A 52 -12.15 9.45 7.99
CA MET A 52 -11.14 8.71 7.26
C MET A 52 -11.80 7.80 6.22
N LYS A 53 -11.53 8.04 4.94
CA LYS A 53 -12.00 7.20 3.85
C LYS A 53 -11.05 6.01 3.67
N MET A 54 -11.59 4.79 3.83
CA MET A 54 -10.86 3.57 3.50
C MET A 54 -11.06 3.25 2.02
N TYR A 55 -9.97 3.21 1.27
CA TYR A 55 -10.01 2.79 -0.12
C TYR A 55 -9.84 1.27 -0.22
N PRO A 56 -10.70 0.57 -0.98
CA PRO A 56 -10.52 -0.86 -1.22
C PRO A 56 -9.23 -1.13 -1.99
N GLN A 57 -8.65 -2.29 -1.72
CA GLN A 57 -7.46 -2.80 -2.40
C GLN A 57 -7.74 -4.20 -2.93
N TYR A 58 -7.30 -4.48 -4.14
CA TYR A 58 -7.30 -5.83 -4.70
C TYR A 58 -5.89 -6.21 -5.12
N LEU A 59 -5.43 -7.36 -4.64
CA LEU A 59 -4.10 -7.88 -4.88
C LEU A 59 -4.19 -9.24 -5.59
N GLU A 60 -3.39 -9.40 -6.63
CA GLU A 60 -3.21 -10.66 -7.35
C GLU A 60 -1.74 -11.05 -7.38
N ASN A 61 -1.46 -12.34 -7.19
CA ASN A 61 -0.12 -12.90 -7.27
C ASN A 61 0.05 -13.60 -8.61
N VAL A 62 0.95 -13.11 -9.45
CA VAL A 62 1.22 -13.65 -10.79
C VAL A 62 2.52 -14.44 -10.76
N ARG A 63 2.45 -15.74 -11.01
CA ARG A 63 3.64 -16.58 -11.16
C ARG A 63 4.37 -16.25 -12.44
N VAL A 64 5.68 -16.04 -12.32
CA VAL A 64 6.55 -15.70 -13.45
C VAL A 64 7.87 -16.48 -13.34
N SER A 65 8.48 -16.78 -14.46
CA SER A 65 9.79 -17.43 -14.52
C SER A 65 10.94 -16.46 -14.23
N ASP A 66 10.78 -15.21 -14.68
CA ASP A 66 11.77 -14.15 -14.48
C ASP A 66 11.05 -12.86 -14.07
N LYS A 67 11.21 -12.47 -12.81
CA LYS A 67 10.56 -11.29 -12.23
C LYS A 67 11.09 -10.00 -12.86
N LYS A 68 12.43 -9.91 -13.05
CA LYS A 68 13.04 -8.72 -13.63
C LYS A 68 12.64 -8.52 -15.08
N ALA A 69 12.67 -9.58 -15.87
CA ALA A 69 12.24 -9.52 -17.27
C ALA A 69 10.80 -9.00 -17.42
N VAL A 70 9.92 -9.28 -16.46
CA VAL A 70 8.55 -8.77 -16.48
C VAL A 70 8.48 -7.33 -15.97
N THR A 71 9.11 -7.01 -14.84
CA THR A 71 9.07 -5.65 -14.27
C THR A 71 9.79 -4.62 -15.12
N GLU A 72 10.85 -5.01 -15.83
CA GLU A 72 11.60 -4.12 -16.73
C GLU A 72 11.04 -4.09 -18.17
N ASN A 73 10.02 -4.90 -18.47
CA ASN A 73 9.43 -4.95 -19.81
C ASN A 73 8.74 -3.63 -20.17
N PRO A 74 9.13 -2.97 -21.28
CA PRO A 74 8.56 -1.69 -21.66
C PRO A 74 7.04 -1.72 -21.87
N ALA A 75 6.48 -2.84 -22.35
CA ALA A 75 5.04 -2.99 -22.54
C ALA A 75 4.30 -3.03 -21.18
N VAL A 76 4.90 -3.68 -20.19
CA VAL A 76 4.36 -3.74 -18.81
C VAL A 76 4.40 -2.36 -18.16
N GLN A 77 5.51 -1.65 -18.29
CA GLN A 77 5.66 -0.29 -17.76
C GLN A 77 4.70 0.69 -18.43
N LYS A 78 4.56 0.61 -19.75
CA LYS A 78 3.60 1.44 -20.49
C LYS A 78 2.16 1.19 -20.01
N LYS A 79 1.78 -0.06 -19.84
CA LYS A 79 0.44 -0.44 -19.37
C LYS A 79 0.17 0.03 -17.95
N LYS A 80 1.20 -0.04 -17.07
CA LYS A 80 1.14 0.52 -15.73
C LYS A 80 0.87 2.02 -15.79
N GLN A 81 1.62 2.76 -16.61
CA GLN A 81 1.46 4.20 -16.78
C GLN A 81 0.07 4.57 -17.31
N GLU A 82 -0.45 3.84 -18.31
CA GLU A 82 -1.81 4.06 -18.83
C GLU A 82 -2.88 3.92 -17.75
N ILE A 83 -2.72 2.93 -16.84
CA ILE A 83 -3.63 2.75 -15.71
C ILE A 83 -3.48 3.87 -14.68
N GLU A 84 -2.26 4.31 -14.39
CA GLU A 84 -2.00 5.43 -13.47
C GLU A 84 -2.60 6.74 -14.00
N GLU A 85 -2.51 6.99 -15.30
CA GLU A 85 -3.13 8.15 -15.96
C GLU A 85 -4.66 8.09 -15.90
N GLU A 86 -5.27 6.91 -16.10
CA GLU A 86 -6.73 6.74 -15.97
C GLU A 86 -7.22 6.91 -14.53
N LEU A 87 -6.43 6.50 -13.54
CA LEU A 87 -6.75 6.71 -12.12
C LEU A 87 -6.72 8.19 -11.74
N ALA A 88 -5.97 9.02 -12.48
CA ALA A 88 -5.92 10.48 -12.34
C ALA A 88 -5.78 10.97 -10.87
N GLY A 89 -5.01 10.25 -10.07
CA GLY A 89 -4.83 10.53 -8.63
C GLY A 89 -5.91 9.98 -7.70
N ASN A 90 -6.99 9.36 -8.23
CA ASN A 90 -8.06 8.72 -7.43
C ASN A 90 -7.78 7.24 -7.12
N GLY A 91 -6.54 6.84 -7.17
CA GLY A 91 -6.08 5.50 -6.90
C GLY A 91 -4.65 5.28 -7.32
N ARG A 92 -4.18 4.05 -7.18
CA ARG A 92 -2.83 3.65 -7.59
C ARG A 92 -2.77 2.19 -8.01
N ILE A 93 -1.82 1.86 -8.86
CA ILE A 93 -1.45 0.48 -9.17
C ILE A 93 0.01 0.25 -8.78
N ILE A 94 0.28 -0.83 -8.08
CA ILE A 94 1.61 -1.19 -7.61
C ILE A 94 2.00 -2.56 -8.16
N LEU A 95 3.17 -2.62 -8.77
CA LEU A 95 3.84 -3.87 -9.16
C LEU A 95 5.03 -4.06 -8.23
N ARG A 96 5.07 -5.20 -7.55
CA ARG A 96 6.16 -5.53 -6.62
C ARG A 96 6.60 -6.97 -6.79
N GLU A 97 7.89 -7.19 -6.90
CA GLU A 97 8.49 -8.52 -6.85
C GLU A 97 8.37 -9.10 -5.43
N SER A 98 7.96 -10.37 -5.32
CA SER A 98 8.04 -11.09 -4.05
C SER A 98 9.51 -11.41 -3.73
N GLY A 99 9.94 -11.15 -2.50
CA GLY A 99 11.31 -11.48 -2.06
C GLY A 99 11.53 -12.99 -1.90
N THR A 100 10.47 -13.75 -1.64
CA THR A 100 10.56 -15.18 -1.26
C THR A 100 9.96 -16.14 -2.27
N GLU A 101 9.09 -15.66 -3.17
CA GLU A 101 8.36 -16.50 -4.11
C GLU A 101 8.61 -16.06 -5.56
N PRO A 102 8.46 -16.95 -6.57
CA PRO A 102 8.57 -16.60 -7.98
C PRO A 102 7.27 -15.95 -8.49
N VAL A 103 6.85 -14.87 -7.82
CA VAL A 103 5.64 -14.13 -8.17
C VAL A 103 5.90 -12.63 -8.23
N ILE A 104 5.14 -11.96 -9.07
CA ILE A 104 4.93 -10.51 -9.03
C ILE A 104 3.58 -10.26 -8.38
N ARG A 105 3.55 -9.35 -7.43
CA ARG A 105 2.34 -8.87 -6.78
C ARG A 105 1.83 -7.65 -7.51
N VAL A 106 0.61 -7.75 -8.03
CA VAL A 106 -0.11 -6.65 -8.68
C VAL A 106 -1.20 -6.20 -7.74
N MET A 107 -1.16 -4.97 -7.28
CA MET A 107 -2.16 -4.40 -6.38
C MET A 107 -2.74 -3.13 -6.98
N ALA A 108 -4.05 -3.02 -7.00
CA ALA A 108 -4.75 -1.78 -7.28
C ALA A 108 -5.52 -1.31 -6.04
N GLU A 109 -5.50 -0.01 -5.82
CA GLU A 109 -6.30 0.72 -4.85
C GLU A 109 -7.09 1.78 -5.61
N ALA A 110 -8.41 1.83 -5.39
CA ALA A 110 -9.30 2.76 -6.09
C ALA A 110 -10.57 3.01 -5.27
N ASP A 111 -11.51 3.81 -5.80
CA ASP A 111 -12.75 4.17 -5.11
C ASP A 111 -13.72 3.01 -4.86
N SER A 112 -13.57 1.87 -5.58
CA SER A 112 -14.41 0.69 -5.40
C SER A 112 -13.66 -0.61 -5.69
N ASP A 113 -14.11 -1.72 -5.07
CA ASP A 113 -13.61 -3.06 -5.34
C ASP A 113 -13.70 -3.45 -6.82
N GLU A 114 -14.76 -3.03 -7.49
CA GLU A 114 -14.97 -3.30 -8.91
C GLU A 114 -13.89 -2.64 -9.77
N LEU A 115 -13.55 -1.38 -9.48
CA LEU A 115 -12.45 -0.68 -10.15
C LEU A 115 -11.10 -1.33 -9.88
N CYS A 116 -10.83 -1.71 -8.63
CA CYS A 116 -9.59 -2.41 -8.28
C CYS A 116 -9.43 -3.70 -9.09
N ARG A 117 -10.47 -4.54 -9.15
CA ARG A 117 -10.48 -5.79 -9.94
C ARG A 117 -10.34 -5.52 -11.45
N LYS A 118 -11.01 -4.49 -11.96
CA LYS A 118 -10.90 -4.07 -13.37
C LYS A 118 -9.47 -3.75 -13.74
N TYR A 119 -8.78 -2.93 -12.95
CA TYR A 119 -7.41 -2.50 -13.26
C TYR A 119 -6.40 -3.63 -13.13
N VAL A 120 -6.49 -4.45 -12.08
CA VAL A 120 -5.66 -5.65 -11.97
C VAL A 120 -5.92 -6.62 -13.12
N GLY A 121 -7.19 -6.88 -13.46
CA GLY A 121 -7.55 -7.77 -14.58
C GLY A 121 -7.10 -7.24 -15.95
N ARG A 122 -7.04 -5.93 -16.16
CA ARG A 122 -6.46 -5.32 -17.37
C ARG A 122 -4.95 -5.52 -17.44
N TRP A 123 -4.28 -5.41 -16.33
CA TRP A 123 -2.84 -5.61 -16.26
C TRP A 123 -2.44 -7.05 -16.56
N LEU A 124 -3.26 -8.03 -16.18
CA LEU A 124 -3.03 -9.46 -16.38
C LEU A 124 -3.23 -9.95 -17.83
N ARG A 125 -3.80 -9.15 -18.71
CA ARG A 125 -4.04 -9.49 -20.14
C ARG A 125 -2.99 -8.87 -21.04
#